data_c0c2f0900725f712336ad67874fc5933
#
_entry.id   c0c2f0900725f712336ad67874fc5933
#
_cell.length_a   1.000
_cell.length_b   1.000
_cell.length_c   1.000
_cell.angle_alpha   90.00
_cell.angle_beta   90.00
_cell.angle_gamma   90.00
#
_symmetry.space_group_name_H-M   'P 1'
#
loop_
_entity.id
_entity.type
_entity.pdbx_description
1 polymer ?
#
loop_
_entity_poly.entity_id
_entity_poly.type
_entity_poly.pdbx_seq_one_letter_code
_entity_poly.pdbx_strand_id
1 'polypeptide(L)'
;MEQTSRISLWEFLFSGGILTDFFIVILLVLGVAALYLFFSKYFYLKEIGRKEEDFLDNVTDCIYDHRIEAAMDWCKRVVSPESRMIKKGLENIEKSSFELFLSVQNQRETEITEIRRDIFKFELLAKIILLLGFLGAGMSFTAFFLNRKADFGSEFFYASFLPFVVAVFIGMVVYGLDMILVSLIYKIETELKLKGNKFLEIVAEIK
;
A
#
# COMPACT_ATOMS: atom_id res chain seq x y z
N MET A 1 -30.72 24.09 -36.64
CA MET A 1 -29.39 23.45 -36.79
C MET A 1 -28.66 23.77 -35.53
N GLU A 2 -28.71 22.84 -34.59
CA GLU A 2 -28.04 22.90 -33.31
C GLU A 2 -26.56 22.65 -33.55
N GLN A 3 -25.74 23.69 -33.43
CA GLN A 3 -24.28 23.52 -33.27
C GLN A 3 -24.08 22.92 -31.90
N THR A 4 -23.96 21.60 -31.83
CA THR A 4 -23.32 20.91 -30.72
C THR A 4 -21.86 21.32 -30.72
N SER A 5 -21.55 22.44 -30.03
CA SER A 5 -20.18 22.79 -29.71
C SER A 5 -19.60 21.63 -28.88
N ARG A 6 -18.65 20.91 -29.47
CA ARG A 6 -17.87 19.92 -28.73
C ARG A 6 -17.07 20.70 -27.69
N ILE A 7 -17.68 20.90 -26.53
CA ILE A 7 -16.95 21.45 -25.38
C ILE A 7 -15.78 20.50 -25.13
N SER A 8 -14.58 20.97 -25.29
CA SER A 8 -13.39 20.19 -24.98
C SER A 8 -13.46 19.78 -23.51
N LEU A 9 -13.13 18.52 -23.19
CA LEU A 9 -13.08 18.05 -21.80
C LEU A 9 -12.23 18.99 -20.91
N TRP A 10 -11.21 19.61 -21.48
CA TRP A 10 -10.38 20.60 -20.81
C TRP A 10 -11.13 21.90 -20.51
N GLU A 11 -11.91 22.43 -21.44
CA GLU A 11 -12.71 23.63 -21.22
C GLU A 11 -13.79 23.37 -20.15
N PHE A 12 -14.38 22.18 -20.12
CA PHE A 12 -15.35 21.81 -19.09
C PHE A 12 -14.70 21.66 -17.71
N LEU A 13 -13.52 21.04 -17.62
CA LEU A 13 -12.78 20.88 -16.36
C LEU A 13 -12.35 22.22 -15.73
N PHE A 14 -12.07 23.23 -16.54
CA PHE A 14 -11.62 24.55 -16.10
C PHE A 14 -12.68 25.66 -16.24
N SER A 15 -13.94 25.29 -16.36
CA SER A 15 -15.08 26.24 -16.45
C SER A 15 -15.61 26.70 -15.09
N GLY A 16 -15.20 26.07 -13.99
CA GLY A 16 -15.77 26.27 -12.65
C GLY A 16 -15.27 27.48 -11.87
N GLY A 17 -14.34 28.27 -12.45
CA GLY A 17 -13.74 29.42 -11.79
C GLY A 17 -12.48 29.07 -10.97
N ILE A 18 -11.69 30.09 -10.63
CA ILE A 18 -10.34 29.97 -10.04
C ILE A 18 -10.29 29.01 -8.83
N LEU A 19 -11.31 28.99 -8.02
CA LEU A 19 -11.38 28.19 -6.79
C LEU A 19 -11.58 26.70 -7.11
N THR A 20 -12.46 26.39 -8.04
CA THR A 20 -12.73 25.03 -8.53
C THR A 20 -11.50 24.45 -9.21
N ASP A 21 -10.87 25.26 -10.08
CA ASP A 21 -9.67 24.88 -10.84
C ASP A 21 -8.50 24.57 -9.90
N PHE A 22 -8.32 25.35 -8.85
CA PHE A 22 -7.30 25.13 -7.83
C PHE A 22 -7.46 23.77 -7.14
N PHE A 23 -8.68 23.40 -6.73
CA PHE A 23 -8.94 22.10 -6.13
C PHE A 23 -8.74 20.95 -7.10
N ILE A 24 -9.15 21.10 -8.37
CA ILE A 24 -8.94 20.07 -9.40
C ILE A 24 -7.46 19.82 -9.62
N VAL A 25 -6.65 20.87 -9.73
CA VAL A 25 -5.18 20.75 -9.90
C VAL A 25 -4.56 20.00 -8.71
N ILE A 26 -4.93 20.36 -7.47
CA ILE A 26 -4.44 19.65 -6.28
C ILE A 26 -4.82 18.16 -6.31
N LEU A 27 -6.06 17.85 -6.65
CA LEU A 27 -6.54 16.47 -6.74
C LEU A 27 -5.78 15.66 -7.79
N LEU A 28 -5.49 16.26 -8.96
CA LEU A 28 -4.69 15.62 -10.01
C LEU A 28 -3.25 15.36 -9.54
N VAL A 29 -2.62 16.33 -8.89
CA VAL A 29 -1.26 16.16 -8.33
C VAL A 29 -1.23 15.03 -7.28
N LEU A 30 -2.22 14.99 -6.39
CA LEU A 30 -2.34 13.92 -5.39
C LEU A 30 -2.60 12.56 -6.03
N GLY A 31 -3.40 12.51 -7.09
CA GLY A 31 -3.64 11.30 -7.87
C GLY A 31 -2.35 10.75 -8.49
N VAL A 32 -1.54 11.62 -9.12
CA VAL A 32 -0.23 11.23 -9.67
C VAL A 32 0.73 10.76 -8.57
N ALA A 33 0.77 11.45 -7.43
CA ALA A 33 1.57 11.04 -6.27
C ALA A 33 1.14 9.68 -5.73
N ALA A 34 -0.17 9.40 -5.67
CA ALA A 34 -0.70 8.10 -5.27
C ALA A 34 -0.26 6.98 -6.22
N LEU A 35 -0.31 7.21 -7.54
CA LEU A 35 0.17 6.25 -8.54
C LEU A 35 1.67 5.97 -8.37
N TYR A 36 2.48 7.00 -8.18
CA TYR A 36 3.92 6.84 -7.94
C TYR A 36 4.19 5.99 -6.69
N LEU A 37 3.51 6.28 -5.58
CA LEU A 37 3.64 5.51 -4.34
C LEU A 37 3.18 4.06 -4.53
N PHE A 38 2.09 3.84 -5.27
CA PHE A 38 1.62 2.50 -5.60
C PHE A 38 2.68 1.69 -6.34
N PHE A 39 3.22 2.19 -7.44
CA PHE A 39 4.23 1.47 -8.21
C PHE A 39 5.48 1.19 -7.39
N SER A 40 5.96 2.18 -6.63
CA SER A 40 7.11 2.01 -5.74
C SER A 40 6.90 0.87 -4.73
N LYS A 41 5.73 0.82 -4.07
CA LYS A 41 5.41 -0.21 -3.09
C LYS A 41 5.08 -1.56 -3.74
N TYR A 42 4.42 -1.57 -4.86
CA TYR A 42 4.12 -2.78 -5.61
C TYR A 42 5.39 -3.54 -6.03
N PHE A 43 6.36 -2.83 -6.60
CA PHE A 43 7.63 -3.45 -6.99
C PHE A 43 8.41 -3.95 -5.76
N TYR A 44 8.44 -3.18 -4.68
CA TYR A 44 9.07 -3.59 -3.44
C TYR A 44 8.45 -4.87 -2.86
N LEU A 45 7.12 -4.94 -2.75
CA LEU A 45 6.42 -6.13 -2.25
C LEU A 45 6.62 -7.35 -3.16
N LYS A 46 6.59 -7.14 -4.47
CA LYS A 46 6.82 -8.19 -5.45
C LYS A 46 8.25 -8.74 -5.38
N GLU A 47 9.23 -7.89 -5.13
CA GLU A 47 10.62 -8.30 -4.94
C GLU A 47 10.78 -9.14 -3.66
N ILE A 48 10.16 -8.73 -2.55
CA ILE A 48 10.16 -9.50 -1.31
C ILE A 48 9.53 -10.88 -1.49
N GLY A 49 8.38 -10.95 -2.16
CA GLY A 49 7.67 -12.22 -2.39
C GLY A 49 8.34 -13.13 -3.43
N ARG A 50 9.33 -12.64 -4.19
CA ARG A 50 10.02 -13.42 -5.22
C ARG A 50 11.32 -14.07 -4.75
N LYS A 51 11.79 -13.76 -3.53
CA LYS A 51 13.09 -14.21 -3.05
C LYS A 51 13.07 -15.66 -2.61
N GLU A 52 13.85 -16.45 -3.35
CA GLU A 52 14.36 -17.81 -3.12
C GLU A 52 13.37 -18.83 -2.53
N GLU A 53 12.74 -19.56 -3.45
CA GLU A 53 11.96 -20.77 -3.09
C GLU A 53 12.84 -21.78 -2.32
N ASP A 54 14.14 -21.83 -2.62
CA ASP A 54 15.09 -22.79 -2.04
C ASP A 54 15.77 -22.29 -0.74
N PHE A 55 15.49 -21.04 -0.28
CA PHE A 55 16.19 -20.50 0.89
C PHE A 55 15.98 -21.36 2.14
N LEU A 56 14.73 -21.69 2.44
CA LEU A 56 14.40 -22.50 3.61
C LEU A 56 15.00 -23.91 3.52
N ASP A 57 15.00 -24.50 2.32
CA ASP A 57 15.53 -25.86 2.11
C ASP A 57 17.04 -25.86 2.30
N ASN A 58 17.78 -24.88 1.77
CA ASN A 58 19.22 -24.73 2.00
C ASN A 58 19.57 -24.51 3.49
N VAL A 59 18.77 -23.73 4.21
CA VAL A 59 18.95 -23.55 5.66
C VAL A 59 18.64 -24.85 6.40
N THR A 60 17.62 -25.58 6.00
CA THR A 60 17.21 -26.85 6.57
C THR A 60 18.32 -27.88 6.44
N ASP A 61 18.93 -28.03 5.26
CA ASP A 61 20.05 -28.93 5.03
C ASP A 61 21.23 -28.61 5.95
N CYS A 62 21.54 -27.31 6.14
CA CYS A 62 22.58 -26.89 7.08
C CYS A 62 22.27 -27.27 8.54
N ILE A 63 20.98 -27.22 8.93
CA ILE A 63 20.54 -27.56 10.29
C ILE A 63 20.63 -29.07 10.52
N TYR A 64 20.20 -29.90 9.55
CA TYR A 64 20.34 -31.37 9.63
C TYR A 64 21.81 -31.82 9.70
N ASP A 65 22.70 -31.12 9.01
CA ASP A 65 24.14 -31.35 9.06
C ASP A 65 24.82 -30.82 10.35
N HIS A 66 24.05 -30.28 11.30
CA HIS A 66 24.57 -29.60 12.53
C HIS A 66 25.50 -28.42 12.24
N ARG A 67 25.41 -27.80 11.05
CA ARG A 67 26.22 -26.64 10.63
C ARG A 67 25.47 -25.31 10.84
N ILE A 68 25.17 -24.99 12.10
CA ILE A 68 24.37 -23.78 12.46
C ILE A 68 25.03 -22.49 11.99
N GLU A 69 26.37 -22.39 12.04
CA GLU A 69 27.10 -21.22 11.55
C GLU A 69 26.91 -21.01 10.04
N ALA A 70 26.92 -22.08 9.25
CA ALA A 70 26.63 -22.00 7.81
C ALA A 70 25.20 -21.55 7.53
N ALA A 71 24.23 -22.05 8.29
CA ALA A 71 22.83 -21.59 8.21
C ALA A 71 22.69 -20.09 8.54
N MET A 72 23.42 -19.62 9.57
CA MET A 72 23.47 -18.20 9.92
C MET A 72 24.09 -17.34 8.82
N ASP A 73 25.14 -17.82 8.16
CA ASP A 73 25.76 -17.08 7.05
C ASP A 73 24.87 -17.03 5.82
N TRP A 74 24.07 -18.07 5.53
CA TRP A 74 23.01 -17.99 4.53
C TRP A 74 21.98 -16.91 4.86
N CYS A 75 21.52 -16.85 6.10
CA CYS A 75 20.59 -15.82 6.55
C CYS A 75 21.15 -14.37 6.44
N LYS A 76 22.47 -14.19 6.54
CA LYS A 76 23.10 -12.86 6.37
C LYS A 76 23.20 -12.43 4.91
N ARG A 77 23.32 -13.37 3.98
CA ARG A 77 23.44 -13.09 2.54
C ARG A 77 22.12 -12.70 1.90
N VAL A 78 21.04 -13.32 2.37
CA VAL A 78 19.69 -13.07 1.86
C VAL A 78 19.00 -12.01 2.70
N VAL A 79 18.77 -10.82 2.13
CA VAL A 79 18.06 -9.73 2.81
C VAL A 79 16.57 -9.85 2.54
N SER A 80 15.87 -10.65 3.35
CA SER A 80 14.42 -10.83 3.26
C SER A 80 13.79 -10.90 4.66
N PRO A 81 12.48 -10.64 4.82
CA PRO A 81 11.76 -10.83 6.09
C PRO A 81 11.89 -12.28 6.60
N GLU A 82 11.86 -13.25 5.69
CA GLU A 82 12.05 -14.66 6.00
C GLU A 82 13.42 -14.93 6.62
N SER A 83 14.50 -14.44 5.99
CA SER A 83 15.86 -14.64 6.50
C SER A 83 16.08 -14.01 7.86
N ARG A 84 15.48 -12.84 8.12
CA ARG A 84 15.56 -12.19 9.44
C ARG A 84 14.80 -12.97 10.51
N MET A 85 13.63 -13.52 10.16
CA MET A 85 12.84 -14.37 11.05
C MET A 85 13.58 -15.65 11.42
N ILE A 86 14.12 -16.38 10.44
CA ILE A 86 14.85 -17.63 10.64
C ILE A 86 16.15 -17.38 11.38
N LYS A 87 16.90 -16.33 11.01
CA LYS A 87 18.09 -15.91 11.74
C LYS A 87 17.82 -15.72 13.24
N LYS A 88 16.69 -15.06 13.57
CA LYS A 88 16.29 -14.86 14.97
C LYS A 88 15.97 -16.17 15.67
N GLY A 89 15.40 -17.13 14.97
CA GLY A 89 15.23 -18.50 15.45
C GLY A 89 16.56 -19.20 15.71
N LEU A 90 17.51 -19.17 14.75
CA LEU A 90 18.83 -19.77 14.89
C LEU A 90 19.64 -19.18 16.06
N GLU A 91 19.56 -17.86 16.30
CA GLU A 91 20.20 -17.20 17.46
C GLU A 91 19.68 -17.73 18.80
N ASN A 92 18.48 -18.30 18.83
CA ASN A 92 17.84 -18.81 20.03
C ASN A 92 17.67 -20.35 20.01
N ILE A 93 18.36 -21.06 19.12
CA ILE A 93 18.17 -22.50 18.92
C ILE A 93 18.50 -23.33 20.16
N GLU A 94 19.45 -22.88 20.98
CA GLU A 94 19.86 -23.55 22.21
C GLU A 94 18.92 -23.32 23.40
N LYS A 95 18.03 -22.36 23.30
CA LYS A 95 17.06 -22.02 24.34
C LYS A 95 15.90 -23.03 24.39
N SER A 96 15.00 -22.85 25.35
CA SER A 96 13.82 -23.69 25.45
C SER A 96 12.95 -23.59 24.18
N SER A 97 12.22 -24.68 23.84
CA SER A 97 11.35 -24.69 22.67
C SER A 97 10.30 -23.56 22.70
N PHE A 98 9.87 -23.16 23.90
CA PHE A 98 8.92 -22.06 24.07
C PHE A 98 9.56 -20.70 23.76
N GLU A 99 10.79 -20.44 24.22
CA GLU A 99 11.51 -19.21 23.94
C GLU A 99 11.88 -19.07 22.45
N LEU A 100 12.27 -20.19 21.83
CA LEU A 100 12.51 -20.27 20.39
C LEU A 100 11.23 -19.90 19.62
N PHE A 101 10.11 -20.56 19.93
CA PHE A 101 8.82 -20.27 19.32
C PHE A 101 8.45 -18.79 19.46
N LEU A 102 8.58 -18.24 20.68
CA LEU A 102 8.25 -16.85 20.94
C LEU A 102 9.14 -15.87 20.17
N SER A 103 10.44 -16.18 20.03
CA SER A 103 11.38 -15.32 19.30
C SER A 103 11.09 -15.28 17.81
N VAL A 104 10.75 -16.41 17.18
CA VAL A 104 10.35 -16.49 15.77
C VAL A 104 9.02 -15.77 15.53
N GLN A 105 8.06 -15.96 16.41
CA GLN A 105 6.75 -15.28 16.35
C GLN A 105 6.90 -13.77 16.46
N ASN A 106 7.63 -13.27 17.45
CA ASN A 106 7.82 -11.84 17.66
C ASN A 106 8.55 -11.19 16.48
N GLN A 107 9.55 -11.87 15.90
CA GLN A 107 10.25 -11.35 14.74
C GLN A 107 9.31 -11.29 13.52
N ARG A 108 8.49 -12.33 13.29
CA ARG A 108 7.49 -12.35 12.22
C ARG A 108 6.51 -11.17 12.35
N GLU A 109 5.97 -10.96 13.55
CA GLU A 109 5.02 -9.85 13.80
C GLU A 109 5.68 -8.49 13.56
N THR A 110 6.96 -8.35 13.90
CA THR A 110 7.73 -7.13 13.65
C THR A 110 7.86 -6.86 12.15
N GLU A 111 8.25 -7.87 11.36
CA GLU A 111 8.40 -7.77 9.92
C GLU A 111 7.06 -7.39 9.23
N ILE A 112 5.98 -8.06 9.62
CA ILE A 112 4.64 -7.79 9.09
C ILE A 112 4.19 -6.38 9.45
N THR A 113 4.43 -5.95 10.68
CA THR A 113 4.05 -4.60 11.14
C THR A 113 4.81 -3.52 10.39
N GLU A 114 6.09 -3.72 10.09
CA GLU A 114 6.89 -2.78 9.28
C GLU A 114 6.32 -2.65 7.85
N ILE A 115 6.00 -3.77 7.22
CA ILE A 115 5.40 -3.79 5.88
C ILE A 115 4.04 -3.08 5.89
N ARG A 116 3.17 -3.36 6.87
CA ARG A 116 1.84 -2.75 7.01
C ARG A 116 1.90 -1.24 7.28
N ARG A 117 2.85 -0.79 8.10
CA ARG A 117 3.01 0.64 8.43
C ARG A 117 3.18 1.51 7.19
N ASP A 118 3.90 1.01 6.22
CA ASP A 118 4.13 1.75 4.98
C ASP A 118 2.89 1.86 4.09
N ILE A 119 1.99 0.87 4.17
CA ILE A 119 0.75 0.87 3.39
C ILE A 119 -0.34 1.70 4.05
N PHE A 120 -0.36 1.80 5.36
CA PHE A 120 -1.27 2.70 6.05
C PHE A 120 -1.16 4.15 5.53
N LYS A 121 0.03 4.59 5.14
CA LYS A 121 0.24 5.93 4.52
C LYS A 121 -0.49 6.06 3.19
N PHE A 122 -0.57 4.98 2.40
CA PHE A 122 -1.28 4.97 1.12
C PHE A 122 -2.80 5.01 1.32
N GLU A 123 -3.34 4.23 2.24
CA GLU A 123 -4.75 4.26 2.64
C GLU A 123 -5.16 5.64 3.15
N LEU A 124 -4.31 6.28 3.97
CA LEU A 124 -4.55 7.64 4.45
C LEU A 124 -4.62 8.65 3.31
N LEU A 125 -3.74 8.52 2.30
CA LEU A 125 -3.75 9.39 1.13
C LEU A 125 -5.07 9.28 0.34
N ALA A 126 -5.60 8.07 0.17
CA ALA A 126 -6.90 7.86 -0.48
C ALA A 126 -8.04 8.58 0.26
N LYS A 127 -8.05 8.52 1.59
CA LYS A 127 -9.03 9.24 2.43
C LYS A 127 -8.89 10.76 2.32
N ILE A 128 -7.65 11.27 2.28
CA ILE A 128 -7.38 12.71 2.12
C ILE A 128 -7.89 13.21 0.76
N ILE A 129 -7.68 12.47 -0.32
CA ILE A 129 -8.17 12.81 -1.66
C ILE A 129 -9.69 12.99 -1.64
N LEU A 130 -10.41 12.05 -1.04
CA LEU A 130 -11.87 12.11 -0.96
C LEU A 130 -12.35 13.32 -0.13
N LEU A 131 -11.74 13.57 1.01
CA LEU A 131 -12.06 14.71 1.88
C LEU A 131 -11.79 16.06 1.18
N LEU A 132 -10.67 16.18 0.48
CA LEU A 132 -10.34 17.40 -0.29
C LEU A 132 -11.34 17.63 -1.42
N GLY A 133 -11.81 16.59 -2.09
CA GLY A 133 -12.85 16.70 -3.10
C GLY A 133 -14.17 17.20 -2.52
N PHE A 134 -14.56 16.69 -1.37
CA PHE A 134 -15.77 17.16 -0.66
C PHE A 134 -15.65 18.63 -0.22
N LEU A 135 -14.51 19.03 0.36
CA LEU A 135 -14.22 20.40 0.71
C LEU A 135 -14.22 21.32 -0.51
N GLY A 136 -13.57 20.90 -1.60
CA GLY A 136 -13.53 21.66 -2.85
C GLY A 136 -14.91 21.90 -3.43
N ALA A 137 -15.76 20.90 -3.45
CA ALA A 137 -17.16 21.04 -3.88
C ALA A 137 -17.95 22.00 -2.99
N GLY A 138 -17.82 21.87 -1.65
CA GLY A 138 -18.48 22.75 -0.70
C GLY A 138 -18.09 24.21 -0.87
N MET A 139 -16.80 24.50 -1.03
CA MET A 139 -16.29 25.84 -1.27
C MET A 139 -16.75 26.41 -2.62
N SER A 140 -16.69 25.62 -3.70
CA SER A 140 -17.16 26.00 -5.03
C SER A 140 -18.66 26.29 -5.03
N PHE A 141 -19.45 25.48 -4.34
CA PHE A 141 -20.88 25.66 -4.19
C PHE A 141 -21.22 26.94 -3.40
N THR A 142 -20.49 27.20 -2.31
CA THR A 142 -20.63 28.46 -1.54
C THR A 142 -20.31 29.68 -2.41
N ALA A 143 -19.23 29.64 -3.20
CA ALA A 143 -18.88 30.71 -4.12
C ALA A 143 -19.95 30.95 -5.19
N PHE A 144 -20.61 29.87 -5.67
CA PHE A 144 -21.76 29.97 -6.59
C PHE A 144 -22.89 30.79 -5.96
N PHE A 145 -23.30 30.51 -4.71
CA PHE A 145 -24.40 31.24 -4.05
C PHE A 145 -24.06 32.68 -3.68
N LEU A 146 -22.80 32.97 -3.41
CA LEU A 146 -22.35 34.35 -3.17
C LEU A 146 -22.39 35.21 -4.42
N ASN A 147 -22.36 34.60 -5.60
CA ASN A 147 -22.47 35.30 -6.86
C ASN A 147 -23.96 35.62 -7.15
N ARG A 148 -24.36 36.88 -6.99
CA ARG A 148 -25.77 37.35 -7.10
C ARG A 148 -26.44 37.10 -8.46
N LYS A 149 -25.72 36.60 -9.46
CA LYS A 149 -26.25 36.21 -10.79
C LYS A 149 -26.39 34.70 -10.93
N ALA A 150 -26.45 33.97 -9.83
CA ALA A 150 -26.54 32.52 -9.83
C ALA A 150 -27.87 32.07 -10.46
N ASP A 151 -27.77 31.43 -11.61
CA ASP A 151 -28.88 30.74 -12.26
C ASP A 151 -28.63 29.22 -12.11
N PHE A 152 -29.59 28.49 -11.56
CA PHE A 152 -29.50 27.05 -11.34
C PHE A 152 -29.41 26.22 -12.64
N GLY A 153 -29.70 26.81 -13.79
CA GLY A 153 -29.49 26.22 -15.10
C GLY A 153 -28.14 26.53 -15.73
N SER A 154 -27.29 27.31 -15.04
CA SER A 154 -25.98 27.71 -15.57
C SER A 154 -24.93 26.61 -15.50
N GLU A 155 -23.99 26.63 -16.44
CA GLU A 155 -22.83 25.74 -16.46
C GLU A 155 -22.01 25.83 -15.14
N PHE A 156 -21.98 26.98 -14.50
CA PHE A 156 -21.32 27.22 -13.21
C PHE A 156 -21.91 26.38 -12.07
N PHE A 157 -23.21 26.12 -12.08
CA PHE A 157 -23.82 25.27 -11.07
C PHE A 157 -23.27 23.85 -11.15
N TYR A 158 -23.24 23.26 -12.34
CA TYR A 158 -22.71 21.92 -12.56
C TYR A 158 -21.19 21.85 -12.32
N ALA A 159 -20.45 22.87 -12.71
CA ALA A 159 -19.01 22.97 -12.49
C ALA A 159 -18.64 23.01 -11.00
N SER A 160 -19.53 23.50 -10.11
CA SER A 160 -19.30 23.52 -8.66
C SER A 160 -19.17 22.12 -8.04
N PHE A 161 -19.79 21.10 -8.64
CA PHE A 161 -19.70 19.71 -8.20
C PHE A 161 -18.50 18.97 -8.79
N LEU A 162 -17.82 19.53 -9.75
CA LEU A 162 -16.75 18.87 -10.48
C LEU A 162 -15.59 18.38 -9.60
N PRO A 163 -15.09 19.15 -8.59
CA PRO A 163 -14.05 18.66 -7.69
C PRO A 163 -14.44 17.40 -6.94
N PHE A 164 -15.72 17.28 -6.56
CA PHE A 164 -16.22 16.07 -5.90
C PHE A 164 -16.23 14.86 -6.85
N VAL A 165 -16.73 15.03 -8.08
CA VAL A 165 -16.76 13.96 -9.08
C VAL A 165 -15.36 13.48 -9.40
N VAL A 166 -14.42 14.40 -9.61
CA VAL A 166 -13.00 14.10 -9.88
C VAL A 166 -12.38 13.36 -8.68
N ALA A 167 -12.62 13.81 -7.45
CA ALA A 167 -12.09 13.17 -6.25
C ALA A 167 -12.66 11.77 -6.03
N VAL A 168 -13.95 11.55 -6.29
CA VAL A 168 -14.58 10.22 -6.21
C VAL A 168 -13.95 9.27 -7.22
N PHE A 169 -13.74 9.73 -8.46
CA PHE A 169 -13.12 8.92 -9.50
C PHE A 169 -11.67 8.55 -9.15
N ILE A 170 -10.84 9.53 -8.77
CA ILE A 170 -9.46 9.29 -8.34
C ILE A 170 -9.43 8.41 -7.09
N GLY A 171 -10.28 8.70 -6.10
CA GLY A 171 -10.38 7.94 -4.87
C GLY A 171 -10.76 6.47 -5.11
N MET A 172 -11.67 6.20 -6.05
CA MET A 172 -12.06 4.83 -6.43
C MET A 172 -10.88 4.08 -7.06
N VAL A 173 -10.13 4.72 -7.94
CA VAL A 173 -8.92 4.12 -8.54
C VAL A 173 -7.87 3.84 -7.46
N VAL A 174 -7.56 4.81 -6.60
CA VAL A 174 -6.57 4.66 -5.52
C VAL A 174 -6.98 3.56 -4.54
N TYR A 175 -8.27 3.48 -4.19
CA TYR A 175 -8.80 2.42 -3.33
C TYR A 175 -8.67 1.03 -3.97
N GLY A 176 -8.94 0.91 -5.28
CA GLY A 176 -8.73 -0.34 -6.02
C GLY A 176 -7.26 -0.78 -6.01
N LEU A 177 -6.34 0.16 -6.16
CA LEU A 177 -4.89 -0.09 -6.08
C LEU A 177 -4.46 -0.50 -4.66
N ASP A 178 -5.05 0.10 -3.62
CA ASP A 178 -4.82 -0.26 -2.22
C ASP A 178 -5.20 -1.73 -1.94
N MET A 179 -6.35 -2.18 -2.45
CA MET A 179 -6.77 -3.58 -2.31
C MET A 179 -5.75 -4.57 -2.91
N ILE A 180 -5.09 -4.20 -4.01
CA ILE A 180 -4.02 -5.03 -4.60
C ILE A 180 -2.82 -5.12 -3.66
N LEU A 181 -2.38 -4.00 -3.06
CA LEU A 181 -1.27 -3.99 -2.11
C LEU A 181 -1.59 -4.82 -0.86
N VAL A 182 -2.79 -4.65 -0.30
CA VAL A 182 -3.25 -5.42 0.86
C VAL A 182 -3.27 -6.93 0.56
N SER A 183 -3.72 -7.32 -0.63
CA SER A 183 -3.71 -8.72 -1.06
C SER A 183 -2.29 -9.31 -1.15
N LEU A 184 -1.33 -8.54 -1.66
CA LEU A 184 0.08 -8.95 -1.71
C LEU A 184 0.67 -9.14 -0.32
N ILE A 185 0.36 -8.23 0.63
CA ILE A 185 0.81 -8.37 2.02
C ILE A 185 0.25 -9.62 2.66
N TYR A 186 -1.05 -9.86 2.49
CA TYR A 186 -1.69 -11.04 3.04
C TYR A 186 -1.02 -12.34 2.54
N LYS A 187 -0.61 -12.36 1.27
CA LYS A 187 0.16 -13.47 0.70
C LYS A 187 1.51 -13.62 1.40
N ILE A 188 2.29 -12.54 1.54
CA ILE A 188 3.60 -12.55 2.21
C ILE A 188 3.46 -12.98 3.68
N GLU A 189 2.45 -12.47 4.39
CA GLU A 189 2.17 -12.84 5.78
C GLU A 189 1.88 -14.34 5.93
N THR A 190 1.08 -14.90 5.03
CA THR A 190 0.75 -16.32 5.02
C THR A 190 1.98 -17.18 4.73
N GLU A 191 2.80 -16.78 3.77
CA GLU A 191 4.05 -17.47 3.45
C GLU A 191 5.03 -17.44 4.62
N LEU A 192 5.24 -16.28 5.25
CA LEU A 192 6.09 -16.16 6.44
C LEU A 192 5.60 -17.04 7.60
N LYS A 193 4.28 -17.13 7.78
CA LYS A 193 3.69 -18.02 8.80
C LYS A 193 3.97 -19.48 8.51
N LEU A 194 3.77 -19.93 7.29
CA LEU A 194 4.02 -21.31 6.88
C LEU A 194 5.50 -21.69 7.01
N LYS A 195 6.40 -20.84 6.52
CA LYS A 195 7.83 -21.05 6.60
C LYS A 195 8.36 -21.00 8.03
N GLY A 196 7.83 -20.11 8.85
CA GLY A 196 8.17 -20.05 10.29
C GLY A 196 7.75 -21.33 11.03
N ASN A 197 6.56 -21.84 10.76
CA ASN A 197 6.10 -23.11 11.35
C ASN A 197 6.96 -24.30 10.87
N LYS A 198 7.25 -24.41 9.55
CA LYS A 198 8.12 -25.46 9.01
C LYS A 198 9.50 -25.43 9.67
N PHE A 199 10.09 -24.23 9.84
CA PHE A 199 11.38 -24.09 10.55
C PHE A 199 11.30 -24.60 12.00
N LEU A 200 10.23 -24.27 12.73
CA LEU A 200 10.05 -24.72 14.12
C LEU A 200 9.87 -26.22 14.23
N GLU A 201 9.17 -26.87 13.28
CA GLU A 201 9.04 -28.33 13.20
C GLU A 201 10.41 -28.99 13.00
N ILE A 202 11.20 -28.50 12.03
CA ILE A 202 12.55 -29.04 11.76
C ILE A 202 13.45 -28.96 13.01
N VAL A 203 13.44 -27.81 13.70
CA VAL A 203 14.24 -27.66 14.92
C VAL A 203 13.74 -28.54 16.06
N ALA A 204 12.43 -28.80 16.13
CA ALA A 204 11.86 -29.70 17.14
C ALA A 204 12.20 -31.17 16.90
N GLU A 205 12.39 -31.59 15.64
CA GLU A 205 12.81 -32.96 15.27
C GLU A 205 14.28 -33.24 15.64
N ILE A 206 15.13 -32.21 15.61
CA ILE A 206 16.58 -32.37 15.83
C ILE A 206 16.95 -32.24 17.31
N LYS A 207 16.09 -31.64 18.11
CA LYS A 207 16.31 -31.34 19.52
C LYS A 207 15.82 -32.44 20.46
#